data_699e651298854a7cb9a82833391acce0
#
_entry.id   699e651298854a7cb9a82833391acce0
#
_cell.length_a   1.000
_cell.length_b   1.000
_cell.length_c   1.000
_cell.angle_alpha   90.00
_cell.angle_beta   90.00
_cell.angle_gamma   90.00
#
_symmetry.space_group_name_H-M   'P 1'
#
loop_
_entity.id
_entity.type
_entity.pdbx_description
1 polymer ?
#
loop_
_entity_poly.entity_id
_entity_poly.type
_entity_poly.pdbx_seq_one_letter_code
_entity_poly.pdbx_strand_id
1 'polypeptide(L)'
;LRKTSERRNDAACAQPSDCCFIRRLPACFFNAHPVPKTASHFSGCSLFQRASYSENRFALFGMRDNLAVRRFPFQKSPDLMSLAVNPADNLAALIRCASVTPAEGGALTALEAMLKPMGFSVERPVFHDEDTPDIENLYARKSGNGPHLMFAGHTDVVPPGNEGDWKHPPFSAAIEDGVMYGRGAVDMKGGVACFVAAVARHIEKHGSIKGSVSFLITGDEEGPAINGTVKLLDWAKQRGESWDASIVGEPSNPNALGDAIKIGRRGSLSGTITVHGVQGHAAYPHLAENPVRGITTLVDSLLYPAFDQGTANFQASNLEVTSIDVGNKATNVIANKATASFNIRFNDTWTAETLQAEIIARLEKAASDNRLRPGRETPIKYELAWREHPSHVFLTRDEKLIGTLTDSVEAVTGKRPELSTSGGTSDARFIKDYCPVVEFGLVGQTIHMVDERVALADLEGLTQIYERFIADFFG
;
A
#
# COMPACT_ATOMS: atom_id res chain seq x y z
N LEU A 1 69.97 7.98 5.19
CA LEU A 1 70.67 8.14 6.49
C LEU A 1 69.78 7.72 7.65
N ARG A 2 70.23 6.60 8.24
CA ARG A 2 70.17 6.19 9.65
C ARG A 2 68.78 6.10 10.26
N LYS A 3 68.28 4.88 10.59
CA LYS A 3 68.67 3.87 11.61
C LYS A 3 67.84 4.03 12.91
N THR A 4 67.16 2.91 13.20
CA THR A 4 67.14 2.14 14.45
C THR A 4 66.15 2.68 15.52
N SER A 5 65.37 1.88 16.27
CA SER A 5 65.58 0.53 16.82
C SER A 5 64.28 -0.02 17.37
N GLU A 6 64.12 -1.28 17.20
CA GLU A 6 63.63 -2.32 18.09
C GLU A 6 63.41 -1.97 19.57
N ARG A 7 62.32 -2.47 20.17
CA ARG A 7 62.40 -3.43 21.29
C ARG A 7 61.10 -4.22 21.47
N ARG A 8 61.31 -5.50 21.52
CA ARG A 8 60.43 -6.55 22.03
C ARG A 8 60.19 -6.33 23.56
N ASN A 9 59.06 -6.85 24.05
CA ASN A 9 59.06 -7.77 25.19
C ASN A 9 57.74 -8.54 25.30
N ASP A 10 57.92 -9.79 25.31
CA ASP A 10 57.23 -10.96 25.69
C ASP A 10 56.65 -10.90 27.13
N ALA A 11 55.61 -11.66 27.35
CA ALA A 11 55.36 -12.65 28.42
C ALA A 11 53.86 -12.84 28.54
N ALA A 12 53.33 -13.96 28.18
CA ALA A 12 53.26 -15.27 28.80
C ALA A 12 51.96 -15.45 29.60
N CYS A 13 51.15 -16.37 29.07
CA CYS A 13 50.63 -17.59 29.71
C CYS A 13 49.75 -17.46 30.93
N ALA A 14 48.49 -17.91 30.79
CA ALA A 14 47.89 -18.99 31.63
C ALA A 14 46.43 -19.29 31.22
N GLN A 15 46.18 -20.48 30.78
CA GLN A 15 44.96 -21.26 30.99
C GLN A 15 45.19 -22.17 32.23
N PRO A 16 44.22 -22.88 32.81
CA PRO A 16 42.91 -23.38 32.30
C PRO A 16 41.79 -23.45 33.38
N SER A 17 40.66 -24.02 32.96
CA SER A 17 39.80 -25.01 33.63
C SER A 17 38.31 -24.65 33.82
N ASP A 18 37.53 -25.48 33.16
CA ASP A 18 36.31 -26.19 33.56
C ASP A 18 35.18 -25.46 34.31
N CYS A 19 34.01 -25.43 33.75
CA CYS A 19 32.85 -26.12 34.36
C CYS A 19 31.65 -26.24 33.39
N CYS A 20 31.35 -27.47 33.02
CA CYS A 20 30.07 -27.93 32.50
C CYS A 20 28.94 -27.69 33.47
N PHE A 21 27.83 -27.05 33.02
CA PHE A 21 26.52 -27.20 33.63
C PHE A 21 25.45 -27.48 32.59
N ILE A 22 25.17 -28.77 32.42
CA ILE A 22 23.97 -29.27 31.75
C ILE A 22 22.81 -29.11 32.71
N ARG A 23 21.81 -28.28 32.39
CA ARG A 23 20.49 -28.33 33.00
C ARG A 23 19.51 -28.97 32.04
N ARG A 24 19.04 -30.15 32.44
CA ARG A 24 17.92 -30.90 31.88
C ARG A 24 16.63 -30.12 32.08
N LEU A 25 15.81 -29.99 31.02
CA LEU A 25 14.40 -29.66 31.10
C LEU A 25 13.56 -30.96 31.07
N PRO A 26 12.43 -31.00 31.80
CA PRO A 26 11.61 -32.20 31.89
C PRO A 26 10.70 -32.37 30.67
N ALA A 27 10.51 -33.65 30.30
CA ALA A 27 9.59 -34.09 29.27
C ALA A 27 8.13 -33.88 29.72
N CYS A 28 7.32 -33.22 28.89
CA CYS A 28 5.87 -33.26 28.99
C CYS A 28 5.30 -34.31 28.02
N PHE A 29 4.50 -35.20 28.59
CA PHE A 29 3.82 -36.32 27.95
C PHE A 29 2.78 -35.83 26.94
N PHE A 30 2.82 -36.38 25.73
CA PHE A 30 1.73 -36.36 24.78
C PHE A 30 0.75 -37.49 25.08
N ASN A 31 -0.47 -37.16 25.41
CA ASN A 31 -1.60 -38.08 25.37
C ASN A 31 -2.26 -38.00 24.00
N ALA A 32 -2.21 -39.08 23.25
CA ALA A 32 -2.96 -39.29 22.03
C ALA A 32 -4.36 -39.82 22.36
N HIS A 33 -5.40 -39.24 21.83
CA HIS A 33 -6.70 -39.85 21.70
C HIS A 33 -7.10 -40.02 20.23
N PRO A 34 -7.77 -41.13 19.88
CA PRO A 34 -7.91 -41.57 18.49
C PRO A 34 -9.14 -40.95 17.79
N VAL A 35 -8.99 -40.76 16.49
CA VAL A 35 -10.04 -40.33 15.53
C VAL A 35 -10.83 -41.56 15.08
N PRO A 36 -12.15 -41.56 15.02
CA PRO A 36 -12.93 -42.59 14.33
C PRO A 36 -13.07 -42.25 12.84
N LYS A 37 -12.73 -43.22 12.01
CA LYS A 37 -13.08 -43.28 10.58
C LYS A 37 -14.55 -43.67 10.45
N THR A 38 -15.33 -42.93 9.62
CA THR A 38 -16.43 -43.55 8.86
C THR A 38 -16.53 -42.84 7.50
N ALA A 39 -16.39 -43.67 6.48
CA ALA A 39 -16.69 -43.37 5.10
C ALA A 39 -18.18 -43.69 4.83
N SER A 40 -18.85 -42.89 3.99
CA SER A 40 -19.84 -43.43 3.06
C SER A 40 -20.13 -42.41 1.94
N HIS A 41 -20.00 -42.92 0.73
CA HIS A 41 -20.49 -42.39 -0.53
C HIS A 41 -21.98 -42.05 -0.45
N PHE A 42 -22.43 -41.01 -1.14
CA PHE A 42 -23.53 -41.11 -2.12
C PHE A 42 -23.51 -39.94 -3.10
N SER A 43 -23.66 -40.30 -4.34
CA SER A 43 -23.84 -39.50 -5.54
C SER A 43 -25.30 -39.06 -5.72
N GLY A 44 -25.53 -37.93 -6.40
CA GLY A 44 -26.67 -37.87 -7.28
C GLY A 44 -27.63 -36.69 -7.17
N CYS A 45 -27.71 -35.99 -8.25
CA CYS A 45 -28.89 -35.39 -8.88
C CYS A 45 -29.43 -34.03 -8.43
N SER A 46 -29.35 -33.16 -9.39
CA SER A 46 -30.13 -31.94 -9.65
C SER A 46 -31.63 -32.01 -9.33
N LEU A 47 -32.19 -30.87 -8.86
CA LEU A 47 -33.49 -30.41 -9.37
C LEU A 47 -33.76 -28.94 -8.99
N PHE A 48 -34.04 -28.17 -10.02
CA PHE A 48 -34.68 -26.86 -9.99
C PHE A 48 -36.04 -26.92 -9.27
N GLN A 49 -36.31 -25.93 -8.41
CA GLN A 49 -37.69 -25.46 -8.27
C GLN A 49 -37.75 -23.99 -7.88
N ARG A 50 -38.37 -23.23 -8.77
CA ARG A 50 -38.97 -21.91 -8.50
C ARG A 50 -40.13 -22.07 -7.53
N ALA A 51 -40.26 -21.15 -6.58
CA ALA A 51 -41.50 -20.96 -5.87
C ALA A 51 -41.88 -19.47 -5.89
N SER A 52 -43.04 -19.27 -6.43
CA SER A 52 -43.79 -18.04 -6.66
C SER A 52 -44.41 -17.48 -5.37
N TYR A 53 -44.62 -16.17 -5.40
CA TYR A 53 -45.46 -15.37 -4.52
C TYR A 53 -46.84 -15.98 -4.29
N SER A 54 -47.33 -15.91 -3.06
CA SER A 54 -48.77 -15.82 -2.80
C SER A 54 -49.01 -15.01 -1.53
N GLU A 55 -49.82 -13.96 -1.70
CA GLU A 55 -50.49 -13.19 -0.65
C GLU A 55 -51.47 -14.07 0.16
N ASN A 56 -51.56 -13.85 1.46
CA ASN A 56 -52.84 -13.99 2.18
C ASN A 56 -52.81 -13.22 3.53
N ARG A 57 -53.60 -12.20 3.57
CA ARG A 57 -54.75 -11.77 4.41
C ARG A 57 -54.78 -12.18 5.89
N PHE A 58 -54.83 -11.12 6.69
CA PHE A 58 -55.62 -10.74 7.87
C PHE A 58 -56.10 -11.81 8.85
N ALA A 59 -55.73 -11.61 10.12
CA ALA A 59 -56.67 -11.74 11.25
C ALA A 59 -56.32 -10.70 12.33
N LEU A 60 -57.30 -9.85 12.63
CA LEU A 60 -57.33 -8.90 13.76
C LEU A 60 -57.50 -9.69 15.07
N PHE A 61 -56.66 -9.38 16.06
CA PHE A 61 -57.04 -9.46 17.46
C PHE A 61 -56.56 -8.22 18.21
N GLY A 62 -57.49 -7.49 18.78
CA GLY A 62 -57.22 -6.27 19.50
C GLY A 62 -56.69 -6.54 20.90
N MET A 63 -55.69 -5.76 21.28
CA MET A 63 -55.43 -5.40 22.67
C MET A 63 -55.02 -3.94 22.70
N ARG A 64 -55.86 -3.13 23.34
CA ARG A 64 -55.55 -1.76 23.75
C ARG A 64 -54.64 -1.87 24.99
N ASP A 65 -53.43 -1.33 24.89
CA ASP A 65 -52.77 -0.79 26.08
C ASP A 65 -51.91 0.40 25.70
N ASN A 66 -52.00 1.41 26.54
CA ASN A 66 -51.41 2.73 26.42
C ASN A 66 -49.85 2.65 26.38
N LEU A 67 -49.25 2.80 25.21
CA LEU A 67 -47.86 3.16 25.10
C LEU A 67 -47.75 4.69 24.85
N ALA A 68 -47.41 5.40 25.90
CA ALA A 68 -46.99 6.79 25.80
C ALA A 68 -45.78 6.89 24.83
N VAL A 69 -46.04 7.34 23.63
CA VAL A 69 -44.99 7.69 22.66
C VAL A 69 -44.22 8.88 23.27
N ARG A 70 -43.12 8.57 23.92
CA ARG A 70 -42.12 9.60 24.20
C ARG A 70 -41.61 10.14 22.85
N ARG A 71 -42.10 11.34 22.47
CA ARG A 71 -41.51 12.14 21.43
C ARG A 71 -40.09 12.47 21.88
N PHE A 72 -39.13 11.73 21.36
CA PHE A 72 -37.75 12.20 21.35
C PHE A 72 -37.74 13.51 20.55
N PRO A 73 -37.12 14.57 21.06
CA PRO A 73 -37.00 15.77 20.28
C PRO A 73 -36.21 15.40 18.99
N PHE A 74 -36.80 15.74 17.85
CA PHE A 74 -36.15 15.67 16.57
C PHE A 74 -34.89 16.54 16.72
N GLN A 75 -33.73 15.91 16.94
CA GLN A 75 -32.45 16.57 16.83
C GLN A 75 -32.39 17.08 15.38
N LYS A 76 -32.34 18.39 15.18
CA LYS A 76 -32.06 18.97 13.87
C LYS A 76 -30.88 18.21 13.30
N SER A 77 -31.06 17.65 12.09
CA SER A 77 -29.95 17.10 11.32
C SER A 77 -28.84 18.15 11.29
N PRO A 78 -27.59 17.82 11.65
CA PRO A 78 -26.51 18.77 11.55
C PRO A 78 -26.49 19.30 10.12
N ASP A 79 -26.31 20.61 10.00
CA ASP A 79 -26.18 21.30 8.71
C ASP A 79 -25.09 20.57 7.90
N LEU A 80 -25.38 20.04 6.71
CA LEU A 80 -24.45 19.27 5.88
C LEU A 80 -23.14 20.06 5.63
N MET A 81 -23.22 21.39 5.62
CA MET A 81 -22.05 22.28 5.53
C MET A 81 -21.15 22.22 6.77
N SER A 82 -21.69 22.05 7.98
CA SER A 82 -20.89 21.97 9.20
C SER A 82 -20.11 20.65 9.31
N LEU A 83 -20.60 19.56 8.71
CA LEU A 83 -19.89 18.28 8.64
C LEU A 83 -18.65 18.36 7.73
N ALA A 84 -18.77 19.04 6.60
CA ALA A 84 -17.67 19.11 5.63
C ALA A 84 -16.46 19.94 6.12
N VAL A 85 -16.63 20.90 7.01
CA VAL A 85 -15.54 21.74 7.54
C VAL A 85 -14.75 21.07 8.68
N ASN A 86 -15.26 20.00 9.26
CA ASN A 86 -14.61 19.28 10.37
C ASN A 86 -13.96 17.98 9.86
N PRO A 87 -12.61 17.90 9.79
CA PRO A 87 -11.93 16.74 9.25
C PRO A 87 -12.14 15.45 10.11
N ALA A 88 -12.36 15.59 11.41
CA ALA A 88 -12.60 14.44 12.27
C ALA A 88 -13.98 13.82 12.01
N ASP A 89 -15.02 14.63 11.80
CA ASP A 89 -16.35 14.13 11.47
C ASP A 89 -16.38 13.50 10.07
N ASN A 90 -15.68 14.12 9.10
CA ASN A 90 -15.52 13.59 7.75
C ASN A 90 -14.81 12.23 7.79
N LEU A 91 -13.69 12.15 8.50
CA LEU A 91 -12.94 10.90 8.64
C LEU A 91 -13.75 9.81 9.33
N ALA A 92 -14.46 10.15 10.42
CA ALA A 92 -15.31 9.19 11.13
C ALA A 92 -16.41 8.62 10.22
N ALA A 93 -17.01 9.45 9.35
CA ALA A 93 -17.97 9.00 8.35
C ALA A 93 -17.35 8.01 7.35
N LEU A 94 -16.14 8.30 6.85
CA LEU A 94 -15.42 7.44 5.90
C LEU A 94 -14.93 6.14 6.56
N ILE A 95 -14.42 6.16 7.80
CA ILE A 95 -13.97 4.94 8.50
C ILE A 95 -15.15 3.98 8.72
N ARG A 96 -16.34 4.48 9.06
CA ARG A 96 -17.54 3.64 9.26
C ARG A 96 -18.01 2.93 8.00
N CYS A 97 -17.51 3.31 6.85
CA CYS A 97 -17.70 2.61 5.59
C CYS A 97 -16.62 1.54 5.45
N ALA A 98 -16.99 0.26 5.60
CA ALA A 98 -16.07 -0.87 5.51
C ALA A 98 -15.73 -1.17 4.04
N SER A 99 -14.99 -0.26 3.40
CA SER A 99 -14.59 -0.31 1.99
C SER A 99 -13.33 -1.17 1.79
N VAL A 100 -13.38 -2.41 2.24
CA VAL A 100 -12.28 -3.38 2.01
C VAL A 100 -12.30 -3.78 0.53
N THR A 101 -11.17 -3.54 -0.17
CA THR A 101 -11.03 -3.86 -1.61
C THR A 101 -11.58 -5.26 -1.94
N PRO A 102 -12.45 -5.44 -2.97
CA PRO A 102 -12.88 -4.47 -3.98
C PRO A 102 -14.20 -3.74 -3.63
N ALA A 103 -14.70 -3.81 -2.41
CA ALA A 103 -16.00 -3.27 -2.03
C ALA A 103 -15.93 -1.76 -1.75
N GLU A 104 -16.87 -1.00 -2.30
CA GLU A 104 -17.03 0.45 -2.05
C GLU A 104 -17.48 0.75 -0.62
N GLY A 105 -18.26 -0.13 -0.01
CA GLY A 105 -18.65 -0.10 1.39
C GLY A 105 -19.44 1.13 1.86
N GLY A 106 -19.89 2.00 0.96
CA GLY A 106 -20.56 3.28 1.26
C GLY A 106 -19.64 4.49 1.30
N ALA A 107 -18.31 4.33 1.13
CA ALA A 107 -17.34 5.41 1.25
C ALA A 107 -17.49 6.49 0.17
N LEU A 108 -17.71 6.09 -1.09
CA LEU A 108 -17.95 7.04 -2.18
C LEU A 108 -19.30 7.75 -2.02
N THR A 109 -20.31 7.08 -1.46
CA THR A 109 -21.60 7.70 -1.14
C THR A 109 -21.46 8.76 -0.05
N ALA A 110 -20.68 8.47 0.99
CA ALA A 110 -20.38 9.42 2.05
C ALA A 110 -19.61 10.64 1.51
N LEU A 111 -18.62 10.40 0.65
CA LEU A 111 -17.83 11.46 0.02
C LEU A 111 -18.68 12.33 -0.92
N GLU A 112 -19.53 11.71 -1.74
CA GLU A 112 -20.48 12.44 -2.59
C GLU A 112 -21.40 13.35 -1.79
N ALA A 113 -21.90 12.86 -0.62
CA ALA A 113 -22.73 13.66 0.29
C ALA A 113 -22.00 14.88 0.88
N MET A 114 -20.68 14.80 1.07
CA MET A 114 -19.84 15.91 1.52
C MET A 114 -19.59 16.92 0.39
N LEU A 115 -19.39 16.45 -0.85
CA LEU A 115 -18.96 17.29 -1.98
C LEU A 115 -20.12 18.03 -2.67
N LYS A 116 -21.29 17.40 -2.85
CA LYS A 116 -22.44 18.00 -3.54
C LYS A 116 -22.92 19.32 -2.93
N PRO A 117 -23.05 19.48 -1.59
CA PRO A 117 -23.43 20.76 -0.98
C PRO A 117 -22.45 21.90 -1.26
N MET A 118 -21.18 21.58 -1.53
CA MET A 118 -20.15 22.56 -1.92
C MET A 118 -20.20 22.95 -3.40
N GLY A 119 -21.14 22.38 -4.18
CA GLY A 119 -21.35 22.66 -5.60
C GLY A 119 -20.46 21.84 -6.54
N PHE A 120 -19.97 20.70 -6.11
CA PHE A 120 -19.30 19.74 -7.00
C PHE A 120 -20.30 18.97 -7.86
N SER A 121 -20.00 18.80 -9.15
CA SER A 121 -20.58 17.78 -10.01
C SER A 121 -19.84 16.48 -9.71
N VAL A 122 -20.59 15.40 -9.42
CA VAL A 122 -20.02 14.11 -9.03
C VAL A 122 -20.48 13.03 -10.01
N GLU A 123 -19.53 12.27 -10.54
CA GLU A 123 -19.74 11.10 -11.38
C GLU A 123 -19.07 9.88 -10.73
N ARG A 124 -19.69 8.70 -10.87
CA ARG A 124 -19.23 7.46 -10.25
C ARG A 124 -19.09 6.37 -11.32
N PRO A 125 -18.02 6.40 -12.14
CA PRO A 125 -17.79 5.38 -13.15
C PRO A 125 -17.36 4.05 -12.49
N VAL A 126 -17.86 2.95 -13.07
CA VAL A 126 -17.45 1.59 -12.73
C VAL A 126 -16.57 1.07 -13.87
N PHE A 127 -15.40 0.55 -13.52
CA PHE A 127 -14.49 -0.07 -14.48
C PHE A 127 -14.34 -1.56 -14.19
N HIS A 128 -14.12 -2.32 -15.24
CA HIS A 128 -13.94 -3.77 -15.23
C HIS A 128 -12.84 -4.20 -16.19
N ASP A 129 -12.26 -5.37 -15.92
CA ASP A 129 -11.31 -6.05 -16.78
C ASP A 129 -11.47 -7.57 -16.60
N GLU A 130 -10.97 -8.36 -17.56
CA GLU A 130 -10.98 -9.83 -17.45
C GLU A 130 -10.21 -10.24 -16.17
N ASP A 131 -10.74 -11.20 -15.44
CA ASP A 131 -10.16 -11.79 -14.23
C ASP A 131 -9.95 -10.83 -13.05
N THR A 132 -10.53 -9.61 -13.09
CA THR A 132 -10.49 -8.67 -11.97
C THR A 132 -11.89 -8.23 -11.53
N PRO A 133 -12.10 -7.91 -10.26
CA PRO A 133 -13.37 -7.37 -9.79
C PRO A 133 -13.71 -6.02 -10.43
N ASP A 134 -15.01 -5.77 -10.59
CA ASP A 134 -15.51 -4.44 -10.95
C ASP A 134 -15.24 -3.47 -9.81
N ILE A 135 -14.74 -2.28 -10.16
CA ILE A 135 -14.42 -1.22 -9.20
C ILE A 135 -15.21 0.04 -9.50
N GLU A 136 -15.91 0.53 -8.49
CA GLU A 136 -16.53 1.84 -8.54
C GLU A 136 -15.54 2.91 -8.09
N ASN A 137 -15.45 4.00 -8.86
CA ASN A 137 -14.58 5.13 -8.63
C ASN A 137 -15.41 6.42 -8.54
N LEU A 138 -14.81 7.53 -8.11
CA LEU A 138 -15.49 8.81 -8.04
C LEU A 138 -14.62 9.89 -8.70
N TYR A 139 -15.22 10.64 -9.61
CA TYR A 139 -14.69 11.90 -10.10
C TYR A 139 -15.64 13.02 -9.74
N ALA A 140 -15.15 14.01 -8.99
CA ALA A 140 -15.93 15.17 -8.64
C ALA A 140 -15.22 16.45 -9.08
N ARG A 141 -15.96 17.39 -9.69
CA ARG A 141 -15.40 18.65 -10.15
C ARG A 141 -16.24 19.85 -9.72
N LYS A 142 -15.55 20.85 -9.19
CA LYS A 142 -16.08 22.23 -9.04
C LYS A 142 -15.34 23.11 -10.03
N SER A 143 -16.06 23.59 -11.05
CA SER A 143 -15.48 24.40 -12.11
C SER A 143 -15.37 25.87 -11.70
N GLY A 144 -14.29 26.51 -12.11
CA GLY A 144 -14.04 27.94 -11.98
C GLY A 144 -13.10 28.43 -13.08
N ASN A 145 -12.87 29.74 -13.14
CA ASN A 145 -11.94 30.33 -14.11
C ASN A 145 -10.55 30.42 -13.48
N GLY A 146 -9.57 29.77 -14.07
CA GLY A 146 -8.19 29.74 -13.56
C GLY A 146 -7.58 28.35 -13.61
N PRO A 147 -6.50 28.11 -12.86
CA PRO A 147 -5.84 26.81 -12.84
C PRO A 147 -6.74 25.71 -12.27
N HIS A 148 -6.43 24.46 -12.62
CA HIS A 148 -7.17 23.29 -12.19
C HIS A 148 -6.29 22.43 -11.28
N LEU A 149 -6.62 22.38 -9.99
CA LEU A 149 -6.00 21.53 -9.00
C LEU A 149 -6.76 20.22 -8.85
N MET A 150 -6.06 19.09 -8.96
CA MET A 150 -6.61 17.79 -8.66
C MET A 150 -6.13 17.32 -7.29
N PHE A 151 -7.06 16.84 -6.46
CA PHE A 151 -6.75 16.00 -5.33
C PHE A 151 -7.04 14.55 -5.71
N ALA A 152 -6.05 13.69 -5.57
CA ALA A 152 -6.19 12.27 -5.84
C ALA A 152 -5.96 11.43 -4.59
N GLY A 153 -6.66 10.30 -4.53
CA GLY A 153 -6.54 9.36 -3.44
C GLY A 153 -7.46 8.16 -3.58
N HIS A 154 -7.52 7.36 -2.53
CA HIS A 154 -8.36 6.17 -2.50
C HIS A 154 -9.23 6.11 -1.24
N THR A 155 -10.32 5.37 -1.32
CA THR A 155 -11.20 5.08 -0.19
C THR A 155 -11.26 3.60 0.15
N ASP A 156 -10.73 2.75 -0.71
CA ASP A 156 -10.54 1.34 -0.39
C ASP A 156 -9.44 1.17 0.66
N VAL A 157 -9.48 0.04 1.35
CA VAL A 157 -8.55 -0.26 2.44
C VAL A 157 -8.19 -1.74 2.43
N VAL A 158 -6.99 -2.08 2.90
CA VAL A 158 -6.60 -3.48 3.13
C VAL A 158 -7.49 -4.13 4.19
N PRO A 159 -7.66 -5.47 4.16
CA PRO A 159 -8.38 -6.20 5.21
C PRO A 159 -7.83 -5.86 6.61
N PRO A 160 -8.69 -5.73 7.63
CA PRO A 160 -8.27 -5.40 9.00
C PRO A 160 -7.50 -6.52 9.71
N GLY A 161 -7.49 -7.73 9.13
CA GLY A 161 -6.98 -8.93 9.79
C GLY A 161 -7.97 -9.48 10.81
N ASN A 162 -7.46 -10.04 11.91
CA ASN A 162 -8.32 -10.52 12.98
C ASN A 162 -8.85 -9.34 13.81
N GLU A 163 -10.14 -9.07 13.71
CA GLU A 163 -10.78 -7.95 14.43
C GLU A 163 -10.69 -8.09 15.95
N GLY A 164 -10.53 -9.31 16.48
CA GLY A 164 -10.32 -9.56 17.91
C GLY A 164 -8.99 -9.03 18.45
N ASP A 165 -8.03 -8.69 17.59
CA ASP A 165 -6.74 -8.13 17.97
C ASP A 165 -6.77 -6.59 18.08
N TRP A 166 -7.87 -5.96 17.60
CA TRP A 166 -8.05 -4.52 17.65
C TRP A 166 -8.56 -4.06 19.03
N LYS A 167 -7.99 -2.98 19.54
CA LYS A 167 -8.47 -2.29 20.77
C LYS A 167 -9.91 -1.77 20.60
N HIS A 168 -10.19 -1.20 19.43
CA HIS A 168 -11.53 -0.75 19.01
C HIS A 168 -11.87 -1.40 17.68
N PRO A 169 -13.14 -1.78 17.42
CA PRO A 169 -13.51 -2.36 16.12
C PRO A 169 -13.01 -1.51 14.95
N PRO A 170 -12.42 -2.11 13.90
CA PRO A 170 -11.66 -1.40 12.85
C PRO A 170 -12.47 -0.37 12.07
N PHE A 171 -13.79 -0.47 12.07
CA PHE A 171 -14.69 0.47 11.37
C PHE A 171 -15.58 1.28 12.34
N SER A 172 -15.20 1.37 13.62
CA SER A 172 -15.97 2.11 14.61
C SER A 172 -15.71 3.62 14.60
N ALA A 173 -14.54 4.07 14.13
CA ALA A 173 -14.06 5.44 14.28
C ALA A 173 -14.06 5.89 15.75
N ALA A 174 -13.64 5.01 16.65
CA ALA A 174 -13.57 5.31 18.07
C ALA A 174 -12.51 6.38 18.36
N ILE A 175 -12.84 7.31 19.24
CA ILE A 175 -11.90 8.34 19.70
C ILE A 175 -11.57 8.09 21.15
N GLU A 176 -10.29 8.00 21.47
CA GLU A 176 -9.77 7.87 22.81
C GLU A 176 -8.53 8.76 22.97
N ASP A 177 -8.47 9.55 24.01
CA ASP A 177 -7.35 10.45 24.35
C ASP A 177 -6.87 11.34 23.18
N GLY A 178 -7.80 11.84 22.36
CA GLY A 178 -7.49 12.70 21.22
C GLY A 178 -6.97 11.96 19.99
N VAL A 179 -7.09 10.64 19.95
CA VAL A 179 -6.68 9.76 18.85
C VAL A 179 -7.90 9.04 18.29
N MET A 180 -8.09 9.07 16.97
CA MET A 180 -9.13 8.32 16.27
C MET A 180 -8.56 7.01 15.73
N TYR A 181 -9.22 5.90 16.05
CA TYR A 181 -8.85 4.55 15.64
C TYR A 181 -9.73 4.06 14.52
N GLY A 182 -9.13 3.42 13.52
CA GLY A 182 -9.86 2.75 12.44
C GLY A 182 -9.00 2.41 11.23
N ARG A 183 -9.36 1.36 10.52
CA ARG A 183 -8.73 0.98 9.26
C ARG A 183 -8.98 2.07 8.22
N GLY A 184 -7.91 2.53 7.55
CA GLY A 184 -7.92 3.65 6.63
C GLY A 184 -7.83 5.02 7.31
N ALA A 185 -7.66 5.08 8.64
CA ALA A 185 -7.53 6.36 9.35
C ALA A 185 -6.35 7.18 8.85
N VAL A 186 -5.26 6.52 8.48
CA VAL A 186 -4.03 7.13 7.96
C VAL A 186 -3.93 6.89 6.46
N ASP A 187 -4.23 5.71 5.98
CA ASP A 187 -4.05 5.25 4.60
C ASP A 187 -5.40 4.91 3.94
N MET A 188 -5.98 5.86 3.10
CA MET A 188 -5.68 7.29 3.16
C MET A 188 -6.97 8.14 3.33
N LYS A 189 -8.03 7.56 3.99
CA LYS A 189 -9.29 8.27 4.24
C LYS A 189 -9.08 9.57 5.03
N GLY A 190 -8.04 9.62 5.90
CA GLY A 190 -7.67 10.82 6.65
C GLY A 190 -7.21 11.95 5.75
N GLY A 191 -6.37 11.68 4.76
CA GLY A 191 -5.94 12.66 3.76
C GLY A 191 -7.13 13.21 2.97
N VAL A 192 -8.03 12.31 2.51
CA VAL A 192 -9.28 12.69 1.81
C VAL A 192 -10.15 13.58 2.70
N ALA A 193 -10.39 13.19 3.95
CA ALA A 193 -11.23 13.94 4.90
C ALA A 193 -10.68 15.36 5.17
N CYS A 194 -9.35 15.49 5.30
CA CYS A 194 -8.69 16.78 5.51
C CYS A 194 -8.80 17.68 4.28
N PHE A 195 -8.64 17.14 3.06
CA PHE A 195 -8.74 17.96 1.85
C PHE A 195 -10.19 18.41 1.59
N VAL A 196 -11.18 17.55 1.87
CA VAL A 196 -12.60 17.94 1.85
C VAL A 196 -12.85 19.10 2.81
N ALA A 197 -12.35 19.02 4.05
CA ALA A 197 -12.52 20.06 5.05
C ALA A 197 -11.81 21.36 4.64
N ALA A 198 -10.62 21.27 4.07
CA ALA A 198 -9.87 22.45 3.60
C ALA A 198 -10.61 23.18 2.47
N VAL A 199 -11.15 22.45 1.49
CA VAL A 199 -11.98 23.03 0.42
C VAL A 199 -13.24 23.67 0.98
N ALA A 200 -13.93 23.01 1.92
CA ALA A 200 -15.12 23.54 2.55
C ALA A 200 -14.84 24.86 3.30
N ARG A 201 -13.77 24.88 4.12
CA ARG A 201 -13.34 26.09 4.85
C ARG A 201 -12.94 27.23 3.92
N HIS A 202 -12.24 26.89 2.83
CA HIS A 202 -11.86 27.89 1.83
C HIS A 202 -13.10 28.52 1.18
N ILE A 203 -14.09 27.72 0.80
CA ILE A 203 -15.36 28.22 0.22
C ILE A 203 -16.15 29.04 1.24
N GLU A 204 -16.25 28.59 2.49
CA GLU A 204 -16.93 29.32 3.56
C GLU A 204 -16.29 30.69 3.79
N LYS A 205 -14.98 30.78 3.78
CA LYS A 205 -14.20 31.99 4.04
C LYS A 205 -14.18 32.97 2.86
N HIS A 206 -14.10 32.44 1.62
CA HIS A 206 -13.87 33.24 0.41
C HIS A 206 -15.07 33.26 -0.56
N GLY A 207 -16.12 32.47 -0.27
CA GLY A 207 -17.32 32.35 -1.11
C GLY A 207 -17.14 31.49 -2.36
N SER A 208 -15.93 31.42 -2.92
CA SER A 208 -15.62 30.67 -4.15
C SER A 208 -14.12 30.33 -4.24
N ILE A 209 -13.79 29.45 -5.18
CA ILE A 209 -12.40 29.12 -5.56
C ILE A 209 -12.11 29.84 -6.87
N LYS A 210 -10.94 30.51 -7.00
CA LYS A 210 -10.51 31.24 -8.21
C LYS A 210 -9.96 30.29 -9.32
N GLY A 211 -10.41 29.07 -9.37
CA GLY A 211 -9.99 28.04 -10.33
C GLY A 211 -10.90 26.84 -10.26
N SER A 212 -10.47 25.75 -10.83
CA SER A 212 -11.16 24.46 -10.73
C SER A 212 -10.51 23.57 -9.70
N VAL A 213 -11.32 22.83 -8.94
CA VAL A 213 -10.85 21.74 -8.06
C VAL A 213 -11.55 20.47 -8.45
N SER A 214 -10.80 19.39 -8.59
CA SER A 214 -11.37 18.05 -8.77
C SER A 214 -10.85 17.05 -7.71
N PHE A 215 -11.71 16.09 -7.39
CA PHE A 215 -11.35 14.88 -6.65
C PHE A 215 -11.35 13.72 -7.63
N LEU A 216 -10.26 12.97 -7.64
CA LEU A 216 -10.08 11.75 -8.39
C LEU A 216 -9.84 10.64 -7.36
N ILE A 217 -10.90 9.87 -7.06
CA ILE A 217 -10.90 8.92 -5.94
C ILE A 217 -11.16 7.52 -6.47
N THR A 218 -10.22 6.62 -6.20
CA THR A 218 -10.32 5.22 -6.59
C THR A 218 -10.77 4.31 -5.45
N GLY A 219 -11.28 3.14 -5.81
CA GLY A 219 -11.53 1.99 -4.93
C GLY A 219 -10.58 0.81 -5.20
N ASP A 220 -9.42 1.02 -5.89
CA ASP A 220 -8.49 -0.03 -6.31
C ASP A 220 -7.01 0.39 -6.18
N GLU A 221 -6.65 1.17 -5.17
CA GLU A 221 -5.23 1.44 -4.88
C GLU A 221 -4.59 0.28 -4.13
N GLU A 222 -5.29 -0.23 -3.13
CA GLU A 222 -4.88 -1.35 -2.26
C GLU A 222 -5.08 -2.73 -2.90
N GLY A 223 -5.62 -2.75 -4.11
CA GLY A 223 -5.88 -3.95 -4.90
C GLY A 223 -4.89 -4.13 -6.05
N PRO A 224 -5.36 -4.70 -7.17
CA PRO A 224 -4.55 -4.87 -8.38
C PRO A 224 -4.13 -3.56 -9.07
N ALA A 225 -4.81 -2.45 -8.79
CA ALA A 225 -4.63 -1.13 -9.43
C ALA A 225 -4.85 -1.14 -10.95
N ILE A 226 -5.83 -1.94 -11.40
CA ILE A 226 -6.19 -2.11 -12.83
C ILE A 226 -7.45 -1.33 -13.17
N ASN A 227 -8.49 -1.41 -12.30
CA ASN A 227 -9.79 -0.77 -12.51
C ASN A 227 -9.94 0.55 -11.75
N GLY A 228 -8.83 1.12 -11.26
CA GLY A 228 -8.77 2.32 -10.45
C GLY A 228 -8.29 3.55 -11.21
N THR A 229 -7.35 4.25 -10.61
CA THR A 229 -6.82 5.56 -11.02
C THR A 229 -6.40 5.63 -12.48
N VAL A 230 -5.77 4.59 -13.02
CA VAL A 230 -5.33 4.59 -14.43
C VAL A 230 -6.50 4.74 -15.39
N LYS A 231 -7.59 3.97 -15.18
CA LYS A 231 -8.79 4.07 -16.02
C LYS A 231 -9.60 5.33 -15.75
N LEU A 232 -9.60 5.81 -14.51
CA LEU A 232 -10.30 7.04 -14.13
C LEU A 232 -9.65 8.30 -14.74
N LEU A 233 -8.32 8.33 -14.82
CA LEU A 233 -7.58 9.40 -15.52
C LEU A 233 -7.89 9.41 -17.01
N ASP A 234 -7.85 8.26 -17.68
CA ASP A 234 -8.19 8.14 -19.10
C ASP A 234 -9.65 8.53 -19.36
N TRP A 235 -10.57 8.08 -18.52
CA TRP A 235 -11.98 8.39 -18.60
C TRP A 235 -12.24 9.91 -18.47
N ALA A 236 -11.57 10.58 -17.53
CA ALA A 236 -11.69 12.02 -17.34
C ALA A 236 -11.07 12.79 -18.52
N LYS A 237 -9.87 12.40 -18.97
CA LYS A 237 -9.19 12.99 -20.12
C LYS A 237 -10.05 12.92 -21.41
N GLN A 238 -10.71 11.79 -21.67
CA GLN A 238 -11.63 11.63 -22.82
C GLN A 238 -12.83 12.57 -22.76
N ARG A 239 -13.16 13.10 -21.57
CA ARG A 239 -14.21 14.11 -21.35
C ARG A 239 -13.69 15.56 -21.38
N GLY A 240 -12.42 15.73 -21.73
CA GLY A 240 -11.79 17.03 -21.89
C GLY A 240 -11.19 17.60 -20.60
N GLU A 241 -11.01 16.77 -19.56
CA GLU A 241 -10.35 17.19 -18.34
C GLU A 241 -8.84 17.32 -18.55
N SER A 242 -8.28 18.35 -17.93
CA SER A 242 -6.85 18.61 -17.83
C SER A 242 -6.55 19.29 -16.50
N TRP A 243 -5.38 19.05 -15.95
CA TRP A 243 -5.00 19.55 -14.62
C TRP A 243 -3.65 20.24 -14.70
N ASP A 244 -3.51 21.35 -13.95
CA ASP A 244 -2.25 22.09 -13.84
C ASP A 244 -1.33 21.48 -12.75
N ALA A 245 -1.92 20.87 -11.72
CA ALA A 245 -1.20 20.20 -10.66
C ALA A 245 -2.09 19.18 -9.92
N SER A 246 -1.44 18.24 -9.23
CA SER A 246 -2.11 17.26 -8.36
C SER A 246 -1.40 17.13 -7.01
N ILE A 247 -2.21 16.93 -5.95
CA ILE A 247 -1.77 16.41 -4.66
C ILE A 247 -2.41 15.05 -4.46
N VAL A 248 -1.60 14.05 -4.10
CA VAL A 248 -2.08 12.76 -3.60
C VAL A 248 -1.99 12.80 -2.07
N GLY A 249 -3.10 12.50 -1.40
CA GLY A 249 -3.21 12.62 0.05
C GLY A 249 -2.60 11.46 0.85
N GLU A 250 -1.66 10.71 0.27
CA GLU A 250 -0.96 9.60 0.87
C GLU A 250 -0.16 9.98 2.12
N PRO A 251 -0.07 9.11 3.13
CA PRO A 251 0.71 9.38 4.33
C PRO A 251 2.20 9.48 4.00
N SER A 252 2.70 10.71 3.96
CA SER A 252 4.07 11.03 3.53
C SER A 252 5.04 11.27 4.69
N ASN A 253 4.53 11.55 5.87
CA ASN A 253 5.31 11.99 7.03
C ASN A 253 5.73 10.81 7.90
N PRO A 254 7.05 10.58 8.15
CA PRO A 254 7.51 9.40 8.89
C PRO A 254 7.28 9.48 10.40
N ASN A 255 7.44 10.64 11.04
CA ASN A 255 7.37 10.77 12.49
C ASN A 255 6.42 11.87 12.99
N ALA A 256 6.40 13.01 12.29
CA ALA A 256 5.57 14.15 12.64
C ALA A 256 5.06 14.84 11.40
N LEU A 257 3.91 15.48 11.50
CA LEU A 257 3.34 16.28 10.41
C LEU A 257 4.33 17.39 9.99
N GLY A 258 4.59 17.49 8.68
CA GLY A 258 5.56 18.43 8.12
C GLY A 258 6.98 17.88 7.98
N ASP A 259 7.20 16.58 8.23
CA ASP A 259 8.52 15.97 8.03
C ASP A 259 8.92 15.91 6.57
N ALA A 260 8.02 15.50 5.66
CA ALA A 260 8.39 15.26 4.28
C ALA A 260 7.25 15.46 3.27
N ILE A 261 7.61 16.03 2.12
CA ILE A 261 6.79 16.01 0.89
C ILE A 261 7.40 14.98 -0.05
N LYS A 262 6.60 14.07 -0.61
CA LYS A 262 7.06 13.15 -1.65
C LYS A 262 6.94 13.84 -3.01
N ILE A 263 8.10 14.07 -3.62
CA ILE A 263 8.20 14.69 -4.95
C ILE A 263 8.48 13.68 -6.06
N GLY A 264 8.58 12.41 -5.72
CA GLY A 264 8.83 11.31 -6.64
C GLY A 264 8.81 9.96 -5.95
N ARG A 265 8.85 8.91 -6.73
CA ARG A 265 8.89 7.53 -6.25
C ARG A 265 9.87 6.70 -7.05
N ARG A 266 10.55 5.77 -6.39
CA ARG A 266 11.35 4.75 -7.06
C ARG A 266 10.46 3.84 -7.88
N GLY A 267 11.01 3.31 -8.98
CA GLY A 267 10.38 2.25 -9.71
C GLY A 267 10.34 0.92 -8.93
N SER A 268 9.51 0.01 -9.37
CA SER A 268 9.38 -1.34 -8.79
C SER A 268 9.27 -2.38 -9.89
N LEU A 269 10.10 -3.41 -9.80
CA LEU A 269 10.10 -4.54 -10.74
C LEU A 269 10.20 -5.83 -9.94
N SER A 270 9.38 -6.83 -10.27
CA SER A 270 9.39 -8.15 -9.62
C SER A 270 9.62 -9.24 -10.64
N GLY A 271 10.33 -10.29 -10.23
CA GLY A 271 10.57 -11.45 -11.06
C GLY A 271 10.65 -12.73 -10.23
N THR A 272 10.49 -13.86 -10.94
CA THR A 272 10.64 -15.21 -10.37
C THR A 272 11.60 -16.00 -11.24
N ILE A 273 12.65 -16.53 -10.62
CA ILE A 273 13.62 -17.42 -11.24
C ILE A 273 13.20 -18.86 -10.90
N THR A 274 13.12 -19.71 -11.91
CA THR A 274 12.92 -21.17 -11.76
C THR A 274 14.14 -21.88 -12.28
N VAL A 275 14.84 -22.62 -11.41
CA VAL A 275 15.96 -23.48 -11.81
C VAL A 275 15.49 -24.92 -11.93
N HIS A 276 15.78 -25.52 -13.07
CA HIS A 276 15.50 -26.91 -13.37
C HIS A 276 16.71 -27.78 -13.10
N GLY A 277 16.52 -28.84 -12.35
CA GLY A 277 17.53 -29.85 -12.01
C GLY A 277 17.10 -31.25 -12.43
N VAL A 278 17.83 -32.22 -11.93
CA VAL A 278 17.51 -33.65 -12.09
C VAL A 278 17.42 -34.27 -10.71
N GLN A 279 16.23 -34.83 -10.40
CA GLN A 279 15.99 -35.52 -9.14
C GLN A 279 16.88 -36.74 -8.98
N GLY A 280 17.36 -36.97 -7.76
CA GLY A 280 18.18 -38.16 -7.46
C GLY A 280 18.45 -38.35 -5.98
N HIS A 281 19.14 -39.41 -5.65
CA HIS A 281 19.52 -39.72 -4.27
C HIS A 281 20.71 -38.86 -3.83
N ALA A 282 20.62 -38.22 -2.68
CA ALA A 282 21.65 -37.31 -2.17
C ALA A 282 23.04 -37.95 -2.02
N ALA A 283 23.12 -39.28 -1.81
CA ALA A 283 24.37 -40.03 -1.75
C ALA A 283 25.03 -40.26 -3.13
N TYR A 284 24.28 -40.02 -4.24
CA TYR A 284 24.78 -40.20 -5.61
C TYR A 284 24.63 -38.92 -6.43
N PRO A 285 25.26 -37.79 -6.01
CA PRO A 285 25.04 -36.51 -6.62
C PRO A 285 25.52 -36.44 -8.10
N HIS A 286 26.35 -37.38 -8.54
CA HIS A 286 26.79 -37.47 -9.94
C HIS A 286 25.68 -37.96 -10.89
N LEU A 287 24.62 -38.61 -10.36
CA LEU A 287 23.44 -39.04 -11.13
C LEU A 287 22.28 -38.04 -11.09
N ALA A 288 22.45 -36.94 -10.37
CA ALA A 288 21.44 -35.90 -10.20
C ALA A 288 21.98 -34.53 -10.58
N GLU A 289 21.07 -33.55 -10.73
CA GLU A 289 21.45 -32.15 -10.82
C GLU A 289 20.68 -31.35 -9.77
N ASN A 290 21.39 -30.83 -8.78
CA ASN A 290 20.77 -30.13 -7.66
C ASN A 290 20.40 -28.68 -8.02
N PRO A 291 19.11 -28.33 -8.16
CA PRO A 291 18.67 -26.99 -8.51
C PRO A 291 18.96 -25.96 -7.40
N VAL A 292 19.11 -26.41 -6.14
CA VAL A 292 19.44 -25.52 -5.02
C VAL A 292 20.80 -24.84 -5.24
N ARG A 293 21.79 -25.58 -5.76
CA ARG A 293 23.09 -24.96 -6.11
C ARG A 293 22.97 -23.92 -7.22
N GLY A 294 22.09 -24.20 -8.20
CA GLY A 294 21.80 -23.26 -9.27
C GLY A 294 21.12 -22.00 -8.77
N ILE A 295 20.05 -22.15 -7.99
CA ILE A 295 19.28 -20.98 -7.53
C ILE A 295 20.10 -20.07 -6.59
N THR A 296 20.93 -20.65 -5.70
CA THR A 296 21.82 -19.86 -4.84
C THR A 296 22.87 -19.08 -5.63
N THR A 297 23.44 -19.67 -6.69
CA THR A 297 24.40 -18.99 -7.58
C THR A 297 23.75 -17.81 -8.32
N LEU A 298 22.54 -18.02 -8.86
CA LEU A 298 21.82 -16.99 -9.60
C LEU A 298 21.38 -15.85 -8.66
N VAL A 299 20.85 -16.19 -7.49
CA VAL A 299 20.45 -15.20 -6.49
C VAL A 299 21.64 -14.36 -6.01
N ASP A 300 22.77 -14.99 -5.70
CA ASP A 300 23.99 -14.28 -5.29
C ASP A 300 24.46 -13.26 -6.33
N SER A 301 24.37 -13.60 -7.63
CA SER A 301 24.72 -12.70 -8.72
C SER A 301 23.80 -11.47 -8.83
N LEU A 302 22.59 -11.54 -8.32
CA LEU A 302 21.67 -10.41 -8.27
C LEU A 302 21.89 -9.54 -7.03
N LEU A 303 22.32 -10.14 -5.92
CA LEU A 303 22.60 -9.41 -4.68
C LEU A 303 23.94 -8.66 -4.72
N TYR A 304 24.91 -9.15 -5.48
CA TYR A 304 26.26 -8.59 -5.55
C TYR A 304 26.83 -8.60 -6.98
N PRO A 305 27.42 -7.47 -7.44
CA PRO A 305 27.52 -6.17 -6.79
C PRO A 305 26.20 -5.38 -6.81
N ALA A 306 26.12 -4.29 -6.04
CA ALA A 306 24.98 -3.36 -6.10
C ALA A 306 24.74 -2.86 -7.54
N PHE A 307 23.49 -2.52 -7.85
CA PHE A 307 23.10 -2.05 -9.19
C PHE A 307 23.61 -0.62 -9.48
N ASP A 308 23.61 0.24 -8.44
CA ASP A 308 24.08 1.62 -8.48
C ASP A 308 24.39 2.14 -7.06
N GLN A 309 24.77 3.41 -6.96
CA GLN A 309 25.08 4.07 -5.69
C GLN A 309 24.04 5.14 -5.30
N GLY A 310 22.92 5.21 -6.02
CA GLY A 310 21.94 6.27 -5.87
C GLY A 310 22.25 7.51 -6.68
N THR A 311 21.35 8.49 -6.58
CA THR A 311 21.47 9.80 -7.24
C THR A 311 21.27 10.93 -6.23
N ALA A 312 21.32 12.18 -6.68
CA ALA A 312 21.05 13.32 -5.81
C ALA A 312 19.62 13.30 -5.22
N ASN A 313 18.67 12.67 -5.91
CA ASN A 313 17.26 12.65 -5.51
C ASN A 313 16.76 11.28 -5.06
N PHE A 314 17.54 10.22 -5.28
CA PHE A 314 17.11 8.85 -4.99
C PHE A 314 18.18 8.05 -4.27
N GLN A 315 17.74 7.21 -3.36
CA GLN A 315 18.56 6.16 -2.76
C GLN A 315 19.05 5.17 -3.83
N ALA A 316 20.11 4.41 -3.53
CA ALA A 316 20.56 3.32 -4.37
C ALA A 316 19.44 2.31 -4.63
N SER A 317 19.45 1.74 -5.84
CA SER A 317 18.52 0.65 -6.16
C SER A 317 18.85 -0.56 -5.30
N ASN A 318 17.81 -1.19 -4.74
CA ASN A 318 17.96 -2.37 -3.90
C ASN A 318 17.05 -3.51 -4.36
N LEU A 319 17.64 -4.70 -4.46
CA LEU A 319 16.95 -5.95 -4.75
C LEU A 319 16.84 -6.76 -3.48
N GLU A 320 15.61 -7.21 -3.21
CA GLU A 320 15.31 -8.14 -2.11
C GLU A 320 14.75 -9.45 -2.66
N VAL A 321 15.29 -10.56 -2.18
CA VAL A 321 14.74 -11.88 -2.46
C VAL A 321 13.62 -12.15 -1.46
N THR A 322 12.40 -12.25 -1.97
CA THR A 322 11.20 -12.34 -1.14
C THR A 322 10.80 -13.78 -0.79
N SER A 323 11.22 -14.75 -1.60
CA SER A 323 11.04 -16.16 -1.27
C SER A 323 12.08 -17.04 -1.99
N ILE A 324 12.42 -18.16 -1.38
CA ILE A 324 13.09 -19.29 -2.02
C ILE A 324 12.31 -20.56 -1.64
N ASP A 325 11.81 -21.28 -2.63
CA ASP A 325 11.01 -22.50 -2.43
C ASP A 325 11.58 -23.67 -3.24
N VAL A 326 11.73 -24.81 -2.58
CA VAL A 326 12.16 -26.07 -3.18
C VAL A 326 11.05 -27.12 -3.09
N GLY A 327 10.13 -26.98 -2.13
CA GLY A 327 9.01 -27.91 -1.89
C GLY A 327 9.43 -29.33 -1.46
N ASN A 328 10.74 -29.57 -1.22
CA ASN A 328 11.27 -30.90 -0.91
C ASN A 328 11.27 -31.17 0.60
N LYS A 329 10.54 -32.22 1.03
CA LYS A 329 10.45 -32.64 2.43
C LYS A 329 11.40 -33.81 2.77
N ALA A 330 11.99 -34.46 1.76
CA ALA A 330 12.85 -35.65 1.94
C ALA A 330 14.32 -35.24 2.02
N THR A 331 14.99 -35.61 3.11
CA THR A 331 16.39 -35.21 3.38
C THR A 331 17.42 -35.93 2.52
N ASN A 332 17.07 -37.10 1.95
CA ASN A 332 17.93 -37.93 1.11
C ASN A 332 17.62 -37.83 -0.39
N VAL A 333 16.75 -36.91 -0.80
CA VAL A 333 16.38 -36.70 -2.21
C VAL A 333 16.82 -35.31 -2.65
N ILE A 334 17.52 -35.22 -3.78
CA ILE A 334 17.77 -33.97 -4.50
C ILE A 334 16.52 -33.63 -5.30
N ALA A 335 15.97 -32.41 -5.13
CA ALA A 335 14.79 -31.96 -5.86
C ALA A 335 15.07 -31.78 -7.36
N ASN A 336 14.02 -31.73 -8.17
CA ASN A 336 14.13 -31.45 -9.61
C ASN A 336 13.90 -29.97 -9.98
N LYS A 337 13.46 -29.15 -9.01
CA LYS A 337 13.16 -27.72 -9.24
C LYS A 337 13.40 -26.91 -7.98
N ALA A 338 13.85 -25.67 -8.13
CA ALA A 338 13.88 -24.64 -7.10
C ALA A 338 13.45 -23.31 -7.70
N THR A 339 12.73 -22.52 -6.94
CA THR A 339 12.25 -21.17 -7.34
C THR A 339 12.72 -20.10 -6.37
N ALA A 340 12.97 -18.90 -6.87
CA ALA A 340 13.21 -17.70 -6.05
C ALA A 340 12.46 -16.53 -6.63
N SER A 341 11.73 -15.80 -5.80
CA SER A 341 11.07 -14.55 -6.17
C SER A 341 11.82 -13.38 -5.58
N PHE A 342 11.87 -12.28 -6.33
CA PHE A 342 12.54 -11.06 -5.92
C PHE A 342 11.74 -9.82 -6.32
N ASN A 343 11.97 -8.71 -5.58
CA ASN A 343 11.53 -7.37 -5.94
C ASN A 343 12.74 -6.43 -5.93
N ILE A 344 12.84 -5.56 -6.92
CA ILE A 344 13.83 -4.49 -6.96
C ILE A 344 13.14 -3.14 -6.97
N ARG A 345 13.56 -2.26 -6.05
CA ARG A 345 13.22 -0.84 -6.05
C ARG A 345 14.36 -0.09 -6.70
N PHE A 346 14.08 0.60 -7.82
CA PHE A 346 15.12 1.23 -8.64
C PHE A 346 14.92 2.73 -8.77
N ASN A 347 16.02 3.45 -8.93
CA ASN A 347 16.08 4.90 -9.06
C ASN A 347 16.08 5.35 -10.53
N ASP A 348 16.23 6.65 -10.77
CA ASP A 348 16.18 7.29 -12.08
C ASP A 348 17.41 7.03 -12.97
N THR A 349 18.36 6.22 -12.52
CA THR A 349 19.46 5.68 -13.36
C THR A 349 18.94 4.60 -14.32
N TRP A 350 17.83 3.95 -13.97
CA TRP A 350 17.26 2.80 -14.67
C TRP A 350 15.87 3.09 -15.23
N THR A 351 15.57 2.49 -16.37
CA THR A 351 14.20 2.15 -16.78
C THR A 351 13.90 0.69 -16.45
N ALA A 352 12.65 0.28 -16.49
CA ALA A 352 12.31 -1.13 -16.30
C ALA A 352 13.04 -2.04 -17.30
N GLU A 353 13.10 -1.62 -18.57
CA GLU A 353 13.72 -2.36 -19.67
C GLU A 353 15.25 -2.47 -19.50
N THR A 354 15.92 -1.36 -19.16
CA THR A 354 17.39 -1.39 -18.97
C THR A 354 17.78 -2.20 -17.75
N LEU A 355 16.94 -2.16 -16.69
CA LEU A 355 17.16 -2.96 -15.50
C LEU A 355 16.90 -4.44 -15.74
N GLN A 356 15.86 -4.80 -16.50
CA GLN A 356 15.62 -6.18 -16.93
C GLN A 356 16.81 -6.72 -17.75
N ALA A 357 17.34 -5.92 -18.67
CA ALA A 357 18.52 -6.31 -19.45
C ALA A 357 19.76 -6.56 -18.57
N GLU A 358 20.01 -5.71 -17.58
CA GLU A 358 21.12 -5.90 -16.61
C GLU A 358 20.90 -7.16 -15.76
N ILE A 359 19.70 -7.40 -15.26
CA ILE A 359 19.37 -8.62 -14.49
C ILE A 359 19.60 -9.86 -15.35
N ILE A 360 19.13 -9.87 -16.59
CA ILE A 360 19.34 -10.99 -17.53
C ILE A 360 20.83 -11.23 -17.75
N ALA A 361 21.61 -10.16 -18.00
CA ALA A 361 23.05 -10.27 -18.22
C ALA A 361 23.79 -10.86 -17.01
N ARG A 362 23.41 -10.46 -15.78
CA ARG A 362 23.97 -11.04 -14.54
C ARG A 362 23.65 -12.51 -14.41
N LEU A 363 22.39 -12.89 -14.67
CA LEU A 363 21.93 -14.29 -14.59
C LEU A 363 22.63 -15.17 -15.64
N GLU A 364 22.75 -14.73 -16.89
CA GLU A 364 23.44 -15.45 -17.97
C GLU A 364 24.92 -15.67 -17.65
N LYS A 365 25.59 -14.63 -17.15
CA LYS A 365 26.98 -14.71 -16.70
C LYS A 365 27.14 -15.73 -15.56
N ALA A 366 26.27 -15.66 -14.55
CA ALA A 366 26.30 -16.57 -13.40
C ALA A 366 25.95 -18.01 -13.80
N ALA A 367 24.97 -18.17 -14.70
CA ALA A 367 24.57 -19.48 -15.20
C ALA A 367 25.72 -20.21 -15.95
N SER A 368 26.58 -19.45 -16.61
CA SER A 368 27.73 -19.96 -17.35
C SER A 368 28.98 -20.20 -16.47
N ASP A 369 28.97 -19.72 -15.21
CA ASP A 369 30.10 -19.86 -14.29
C ASP A 369 30.11 -21.24 -13.63
N ASN A 370 31.01 -22.10 -14.12
CA ASN A 370 31.12 -23.47 -13.62
C ASN A 370 31.95 -23.62 -12.32
N ARG A 371 32.51 -22.53 -11.76
CA ARG A 371 33.37 -22.57 -10.56
C ARG A 371 32.64 -23.14 -9.34
N LEU A 372 31.34 -22.87 -9.21
CA LEU A 372 30.51 -23.37 -8.11
C LEU A 372 29.85 -24.73 -8.43
N ARG A 373 30.14 -25.30 -9.61
CA ARG A 373 29.59 -26.58 -10.11
C ARG A 373 30.68 -27.47 -10.69
N PRO A 374 31.69 -27.87 -9.89
CA PRO A 374 32.82 -28.69 -10.38
C PRO A 374 32.34 -29.97 -11.10
N GLY A 375 32.89 -30.23 -12.29
CA GLY A 375 32.54 -31.41 -13.10
C GLY A 375 31.23 -31.26 -13.88
N ARG A 376 30.65 -30.03 -13.97
CA ARG A 376 29.51 -29.71 -14.84
C ARG A 376 29.95 -28.76 -15.93
N GLU A 377 29.81 -29.16 -17.18
CA GLU A 377 30.17 -28.34 -18.36
C GLU A 377 28.97 -27.56 -18.90
N THR A 378 27.74 -27.95 -18.53
CA THR A 378 26.51 -27.27 -19.00
C THR A 378 26.12 -26.12 -18.11
N PRO A 379 25.66 -24.98 -18.66
CA PRO A 379 25.11 -23.87 -17.89
C PRO A 379 23.94 -24.28 -17.00
N ILE A 380 23.65 -23.47 -15.95
CA ILE A 380 22.44 -23.62 -15.14
C ILE A 380 21.23 -23.43 -16.05
N LYS A 381 20.32 -24.40 -16.07
CA LYS A 381 19.05 -24.28 -16.79
C LYS A 381 18.05 -23.54 -15.90
N TYR A 382 17.62 -22.37 -16.34
CA TYR A 382 16.64 -21.58 -15.61
C TYR A 382 15.65 -20.91 -16.55
N GLU A 383 14.52 -20.50 -15.98
CA GLU A 383 13.51 -19.63 -16.58
C GLU A 383 13.40 -18.38 -15.70
N LEU A 384 13.17 -17.23 -16.32
CA LEU A 384 12.89 -15.96 -15.65
C LEU A 384 11.52 -15.47 -16.10
N ALA A 385 10.61 -15.33 -15.17
CA ALA A 385 9.30 -14.74 -15.39
C ALA A 385 9.22 -13.38 -14.70
N TRP A 386 8.77 -12.36 -15.42
CA TRP A 386 8.51 -11.04 -14.87
C TRP A 386 7.05 -10.92 -14.44
N ARG A 387 6.82 -10.20 -13.34
CA ARG A 387 5.46 -9.76 -13.00
C ARG A 387 5.06 -8.66 -13.98
N GLU A 388 3.83 -8.70 -14.44
CA GLU A 388 3.26 -7.68 -15.30
C GLU A 388 3.17 -6.33 -14.60
N HIS A 389 3.14 -5.24 -15.39
CA HIS A 389 2.97 -3.86 -14.94
C HIS A 389 4.02 -3.37 -13.92
N PRO A 390 5.30 -3.22 -14.33
CA PRO A 390 6.30 -2.59 -13.49
C PRO A 390 5.92 -1.14 -13.19
N SER A 391 6.21 -0.67 -11.97
CA SER A 391 6.06 0.75 -11.67
C SER A 391 7.28 1.51 -12.16
N HIS A 392 7.06 2.57 -12.94
CA HIS A 392 8.14 3.44 -13.41
C HIS A 392 8.55 4.45 -12.33
N VAL A 393 9.83 4.81 -12.35
CA VAL A 393 10.34 5.90 -11.52
C VAL A 393 9.78 7.24 -12.02
N PHE A 394 9.53 8.17 -11.10
CA PHE A 394 9.23 9.54 -11.47
C PHE A 394 9.80 10.55 -10.46
N LEU A 395 9.98 11.78 -10.92
CA LEU A 395 10.42 12.92 -10.13
C LEU A 395 9.72 14.18 -10.64
N THR A 396 8.92 14.80 -9.80
CA THR A 396 8.30 16.10 -10.07
C THR A 396 9.34 17.21 -9.87
N ARG A 397 9.42 18.13 -10.84
CA ARG A 397 10.34 19.27 -10.86
C ARG A 397 9.61 20.62 -10.95
N ASP A 398 8.29 20.63 -10.72
CA ASP A 398 7.50 21.86 -10.72
C ASP A 398 7.80 22.67 -9.47
N GLU A 399 8.63 23.71 -9.61
CA GLU A 399 9.08 24.55 -8.50
C GLU A 399 7.92 25.31 -7.86
N LYS A 400 6.88 25.68 -8.63
CA LYS A 400 5.71 26.40 -8.11
C LYS A 400 4.90 25.48 -7.19
N LEU A 401 4.56 24.28 -7.65
CA LEU A 401 3.80 23.29 -6.86
C LEU A 401 4.55 22.93 -5.59
N ILE A 402 5.83 22.54 -5.72
CA ILE A 402 6.66 22.13 -4.59
C ILE A 402 6.87 23.29 -3.62
N GLY A 403 7.18 24.48 -4.13
CA GLY A 403 7.40 25.67 -3.31
C GLY A 403 6.15 26.09 -2.53
N THR A 404 5.01 26.19 -3.21
CA THR A 404 3.72 26.58 -2.57
C THR A 404 3.36 25.59 -1.45
N LEU A 405 3.51 24.27 -1.68
CA LEU A 405 3.22 23.29 -0.65
C LEU A 405 4.25 23.35 0.50
N THR A 406 5.54 23.49 0.19
CA THR A 406 6.61 23.65 1.18
C THR A 406 6.36 24.82 2.11
N ASP A 407 6.03 26.01 1.54
CA ASP A 407 5.77 27.21 2.31
C ASP A 407 4.49 27.09 3.14
N SER A 408 3.47 26.38 2.63
CA SER A 408 2.24 26.08 3.38
C SER A 408 2.50 25.16 4.59
N VAL A 409 3.34 24.13 4.41
CA VAL A 409 3.75 23.24 5.49
C VAL A 409 4.55 24.00 6.54
N GLU A 410 5.56 24.76 6.13
CA GLU A 410 6.41 25.54 7.04
C GLU A 410 5.60 26.56 7.83
N ALA A 411 4.64 27.24 7.20
CA ALA A 411 3.79 28.24 7.85
C ALA A 411 2.89 27.66 8.95
N VAL A 412 2.44 26.40 8.82
CA VAL A 412 1.57 25.76 9.80
C VAL A 412 2.37 25.02 10.88
N THR A 413 3.43 24.30 10.48
CA THR A 413 4.19 23.42 11.38
C THR A 413 5.42 24.10 12.01
N GLY A 414 5.84 25.23 11.45
CA GLY A 414 7.12 25.89 11.80
C GLY A 414 8.35 25.13 11.30
N LYS A 415 8.18 24.09 10.48
CA LYS A 415 9.23 23.19 10.00
C LYS A 415 9.20 23.10 8.48
N ARG A 416 10.37 23.32 7.85
CA ARG A 416 10.52 23.10 6.42
C ARG A 416 10.63 21.62 6.11
N PRO A 417 9.72 21.04 5.29
CA PRO A 417 9.72 19.61 5.00
C PRO A 417 10.92 19.18 4.14
N GLU A 418 11.35 17.95 4.33
CA GLU A 418 12.29 17.28 3.41
C GLU A 418 11.57 16.94 2.10
N LEU A 419 12.22 17.19 0.97
CA LEU A 419 11.77 16.71 -0.34
C LEU A 419 12.28 15.29 -0.54
N SER A 420 11.40 14.32 -0.60
CA SER A 420 11.73 12.90 -0.51
C SER A 420 11.19 12.11 -1.70
N THR A 421 11.91 11.04 -2.07
CA THR A 421 11.50 10.04 -3.06
C THR A 421 11.42 8.64 -2.46
N SER A 422 11.51 8.53 -1.13
CA SER A 422 11.50 7.26 -0.41
C SER A 422 10.09 6.69 -0.26
N GLY A 423 10.01 5.41 0.10
CA GLY A 423 8.77 4.70 0.39
C GLY A 423 8.31 3.73 -0.70
N GLY A 424 7.07 3.27 -0.58
CA GLY A 424 6.41 2.36 -1.51
C GLY A 424 6.02 3.02 -2.83
N THR A 425 5.22 2.34 -3.63
CA THR A 425 4.53 2.92 -4.80
C THR A 425 3.21 3.54 -4.36
N SER A 426 2.67 4.46 -5.17
CA SER A 426 1.35 5.06 -5.00
C SER A 426 0.78 5.38 -6.37
N ASP A 427 -0.46 5.80 -6.43
CA ASP A 427 -1.13 6.18 -7.67
C ASP A 427 -0.59 7.45 -8.33
N ALA A 428 0.28 8.21 -7.64
CA ALA A 428 1.05 9.29 -8.26
C ALA A 428 1.86 8.82 -9.49
N ARG A 429 2.21 7.51 -9.53
CA ARG A 429 2.87 6.86 -10.69
C ARG A 429 2.06 6.94 -12.00
N PHE A 430 0.75 7.04 -11.93
CA PHE A 430 -0.13 7.20 -13.09
C PHE A 430 -0.42 8.67 -13.38
N ILE A 431 -0.57 9.48 -12.33
CA ILE A 431 -0.92 10.91 -12.42
C ILE A 431 0.21 11.73 -13.07
N LYS A 432 1.45 11.35 -12.85
CA LYS A 432 2.65 12.02 -13.41
C LYS A 432 2.63 12.21 -14.94
N ASP A 433 1.87 11.39 -15.64
CA ASP A 433 1.76 11.44 -17.11
C ASP A 433 0.68 12.43 -17.58
N TYR A 434 -0.05 13.04 -16.64
CA TYR A 434 -1.15 13.99 -16.90
C TYR A 434 -0.84 15.40 -16.38
N CYS A 435 -0.19 15.52 -15.22
CA CYS A 435 0.20 16.80 -14.63
C CYS A 435 1.32 16.62 -13.58
N PRO A 436 2.00 17.70 -13.17
CA PRO A 436 2.87 17.69 -12.01
C PRO A 436 2.15 17.16 -10.77
N VAL A 437 2.77 16.25 -10.01
CA VAL A 437 2.16 15.60 -8.85
C VAL A 437 3.13 15.53 -7.69
N VAL A 438 2.63 15.82 -6.49
CA VAL A 438 3.33 15.60 -5.21
C VAL A 438 2.41 14.81 -4.27
N GLU A 439 3.02 14.14 -3.28
CA GLU A 439 2.25 13.47 -2.26
C GLU A 439 2.50 14.11 -0.91
N PHE A 440 1.44 14.39 -0.21
CA PHE A 440 1.50 14.94 1.14
C PHE A 440 0.24 14.57 1.92
N GLY A 441 0.39 13.99 3.11
CA GLY A 441 -0.71 13.57 3.97
C GLY A 441 -0.27 13.37 5.41
N LEU A 442 -0.86 12.42 6.08
CA LEU A 442 -0.70 12.19 7.52
C LEU A 442 0.62 11.49 7.87
N VAL A 443 0.82 11.25 9.17
CA VAL A 443 1.95 10.50 9.72
C VAL A 443 1.72 9.01 9.55
N GLY A 444 2.63 8.32 8.83
CA GLY A 444 2.45 6.96 8.34
C GLY A 444 2.82 5.83 9.29
N GLN A 445 2.96 6.07 10.60
CA GLN A 445 3.52 5.08 11.53
C GLN A 445 2.65 3.84 11.76
N THR A 446 1.35 3.92 11.50
CA THR A 446 0.42 2.81 11.75
C THR A 446 -0.25 2.26 10.49
N ILE A 447 0.30 2.57 9.31
CA ILE A 447 -0.17 2.06 8.01
C ILE A 447 -0.27 0.53 8.06
N HIS A 448 -1.41 -0.02 7.64
CA HIS A 448 -1.70 -1.46 7.55
C HIS A 448 -1.60 -2.25 8.87
N MET A 449 -1.35 -1.58 9.98
CA MET A 449 -1.25 -2.23 11.30
C MET A 449 -2.63 -2.46 11.92
N VAL A 450 -2.70 -3.39 12.86
CA VAL A 450 -3.77 -3.45 13.86
C VAL A 450 -3.71 -2.15 14.67
N ASP A 451 -4.87 -1.64 15.07
CA ASP A 451 -4.99 -0.35 15.76
C ASP A 451 -4.43 0.84 14.94
N GLU A 452 -4.63 0.81 13.62
CA GLU A 452 -4.37 1.97 12.77
C GLU A 452 -5.12 3.18 13.34
N ARG A 453 -4.42 4.31 13.44
CA ARG A 453 -4.94 5.47 14.16
C ARG A 453 -4.27 6.77 13.76
N VAL A 454 -4.96 7.87 14.01
CA VAL A 454 -4.48 9.23 13.73
C VAL A 454 -4.78 10.15 14.91
N ALA A 455 -3.84 11.03 15.25
CA ALA A 455 -4.09 12.10 16.19
C ALA A 455 -5.05 13.15 15.61
N LEU A 456 -6.05 13.58 16.38
CA LEU A 456 -6.98 14.64 15.94
C LEU A 456 -6.24 15.95 15.66
N ALA A 457 -5.13 16.21 16.35
CA ALA A 457 -4.28 17.37 16.10
C ALA A 457 -3.62 17.32 14.72
N ASP A 458 -3.22 16.12 14.24
CA ASP A 458 -2.63 15.95 12.91
C ASP A 458 -3.67 16.13 11.80
N LEU A 459 -4.93 15.70 12.02
CA LEU A 459 -6.03 15.96 11.09
C LEU A 459 -6.26 17.47 10.95
N GLU A 460 -6.32 18.21 12.06
CA GLU A 460 -6.49 19.63 12.04
C GLU A 460 -5.30 20.35 11.37
N GLY A 461 -4.08 19.97 11.73
CA GLY A 461 -2.86 20.52 11.14
C GLY A 461 -2.78 20.28 9.62
N LEU A 462 -3.08 19.06 9.15
CA LEU A 462 -3.11 18.75 7.71
C LEU A 462 -4.19 19.55 6.98
N THR A 463 -5.36 19.72 7.60
CA THR A 463 -6.45 20.54 7.04
C THR A 463 -6.01 21.98 6.87
N GLN A 464 -5.34 22.58 7.86
CA GLN A 464 -4.80 23.93 7.79
C GLN A 464 -3.72 24.09 6.71
N ILE A 465 -2.86 23.09 6.55
CA ILE A 465 -1.86 23.07 5.46
C ILE A 465 -2.55 23.07 4.10
N TYR A 466 -3.55 22.21 3.90
CA TYR A 466 -4.28 22.15 2.64
C TYR A 466 -5.11 23.43 2.39
N GLU A 467 -5.75 24.00 3.41
CA GLU A 467 -6.47 25.28 3.28
C GLU A 467 -5.54 26.40 2.81
N ARG A 468 -4.35 26.48 3.42
CA ARG A 468 -3.34 27.47 3.04
C ARG A 468 -2.81 27.22 1.62
N PHE A 469 -2.48 25.97 1.31
CA PHE A 469 -2.03 25.60 -0.02
C PHE A 469 -3.06 25.97 -1.10
N ILE A 470 -4.35 25.68 -0.88
CA ILE A 470 -5.44 26.06 -1.78
C ILE A 470 -5.47 27.58 -1.96
N ALA A 471 -5.37 28.34 -0.88
CA ALA A 471 -5.38 29.81 -0.95
C ALA A 471 -4.18 30.35 -1.75
N ASP A 472 -2.98 29.83 -1.51
CA ASP A 472 -1.74 30.31 -2.16
C ASP A 472 -1.61 29.78 -3.62
N PHE A 473 -2.16 28.61 -3.94
CA PHE A 473 -2.17 28.04 -5.29
C PHE A 473 -3.07 28.81 -6.25
N PHE A 474 -4.24 29.25 -5.77
CA PHE A 474 -5.20 30.00 -6.58
C PHE A 474 -4.99 31.52 -6.51
N GLY A 475 -4.17 32.04 -5.60
CA GLY A 475 -3.75 33.44 -5.51
C GLY A 475 -4.85 34.38 -5.03
#